data_68f6a5eb27143ca4c9e1ce186a62de0a
#
_entry.id   68f6a5eb27143ca4c9e1ce186a62de0a
#
_cell.length_a   1.000
_cell.length_b   1.000
_cell.length_c   1.000
_cell.angle_alpha   90.00
_cell.angle_beta   90.00
_cell.angle_gamma   90.00
#
_symmetry.space_group_name_H-M   'P 1'
#
loop_
_entity.id
_entity.type
_entity.pdbx_description
1 polymer ?
#
loop_
_entity_poly.entity_id
_entity_poly.type
_entity_poly.pdbx_seq_one_letter_code
_entity_poly.pdbx_strand_id
1 'polypeptide(L)'
;MEIIDGRLDVAEQHLSENCDERPNDQVDLIVIHCISLPAGHFGGDFIRELFCNQIDHARHTDFDSLRGMRVSSHLLIRRTGQIQQFVPFHQRAWHAGQSFFGGRNNCNDFSLGIELEGTDTGQFNEIQ
;
A
#
# COMPACT_ATOMS: atom_id res chain seq x y z
N MET A 1 -14.62 -14.37 2.68
CA MET A 1 -13.40 -13.70 2.17
C MET A 1 -12.70 -14.67 1.25
N GLU A 2 -12.65 -14.34 -0.02
CA GLU A 2 -12.05 -15.18 -1.07
C GLU A 2 -11.10 -14.34 -1.94
N ILE A 3 -10.14 -15.01 -2.55
CA ILE A 3 -9.24 -14.39 -3.54
C ILE A 3 -9.64 -14.89 -4.92
N ILE A 4 -10.05 -13.96 -5.78
CA ILE A 4 -10.45 -14.24 -7.16
C ILE A 4 -9.55 -13.42 -8.09
N ASP A 5 -8.81 -14.08 -8.97
CA ASP A 5 -7.86 -13.43 -9.88
C ASP A 5 -6.89 -12.45 -9.18
N GLY A 6 -6.39 -12.86 -8.01
CA GLY A 6 -5.48 -12.04 -7.21
C GLY A 6 -6.14 -10.90 -6.44
N ARG A 7 -7.47 -10.85 -6.38
CA ARG A 7 -8.22 -9.79 -5.69
C ARG A 7 -9.07 -10.36 -4.57
N LEU A 8 -9.12 -9.62 -3.47
CA LEU A 8 -10.03 -9.91 -2.37
C LEU A 8 -11.46 -9.47 -2.73
N ASP A 9 -12.42 -10.38 -2.57
CA ASP A 9 -13.84 -10.12 -2.83
C ASP A 9 -14.45 -9.06 -1.91
N VAL A 10 -13.89 -8.91 -0.70
CA VAL A 10 -14.34 -7.94 0.32
C VAL A 10 -13.66 -6.59 0.23
N ALA A 11 -12.67 -6.43 -0.63
CA ALA A 11 -11.90 -5.19 -0.76
C ALA A 11 -12.52 -4.26 -1.81
N GLU A 12 -12.55 -2.97 -1.49
CA GLU A 12 -12.85 -1.92 -2.47
C GLU A 12 -11.66 -1.80 -3.44
N GLN A 13 -11.92 -2.00 -4.73
CA GLN A 13 -10.87 -2.06 -5.75
C GLN A 13 -10.55 -0.68 -6.32
N HIS A 14 -9.28 -0.28 -6.25
CA HIS A 14 -8.73 0.93 -6.86
C HIS A 14 -7.43 0.58 -7.58
N LEU A 15 -7.45 0.54 -8.91
CA LEU A 15 -6.27 0.11 -9.66
C LEU A 15 -5.17 1.17 -9.63
N SER A 16 -3.98 0.77 -9.16
CA SER A 16 -2.76 1.56 -9.25
C SER A 16 -1.96 1.18 -10.49
N GLU A 17 -1.42 2.18 -11.20
CA GLU A 17 -0.44 1.99 -12.26
C GLU A 17 0.96 1.70 -11.72
N ASN A 18 1.19 1.92 -10.40
CA ASN A 18 2.48 1.73 -9.75
C ASN A 18 2.70 0.24 -9.39
N CYS A 19 2.64 -0.60 -10.40
CA CYS A 19 2.85 -2.03 -10.30
C CYS A 19 3.41 -2.59 -11.60
N ASP A 20 3.95 -3.79 -11.54
CA ASP A 20 4.47 -4.53 -12.68
C ASP A 20 4.45 -6.04 -12.43
N GLU A 21 4.99 -6.81 -13.37
CA GLU A 21 5.11 -8.26 -13.22
C GLU A 21 6.17 -8.62 -12.20
N ARG A 22 5.94 -9.72 -11.46
CA ARG A 22 6.96 -10.29 -10.59
C ARG A 22 8.02 -11.02 -11.41
N PRO A 23 9.31 -11.02 -10.98
CA PRO A 23 10.36 -11.80 -11.63
C PRO A 23 10.08 -13.30 -11.63
N ASN A 24 9.35 -13.78 -10.63
CA ASN A 24 8.85 -15.14 -10.51
C ASN A 24 7.56 -15.15 -9.68
N ASP A 25 6.84 -16.27 -9.68
CA ASP A 25 5.53 -16.37 -9.02
C ASP A 25 5.61 -16.66 -7.52
N GLN A 26 6.81 -16.68 -6.94
CA GLN A 26 6.98 -16.97 -5.52
C GLN A 26 6.67 -15.72 -4.67
N VAL A 27 5.68 -15.85 -3.79
CA VAL A 27 5.32 -14.85 -2.77
C VAL A 27 5.34 -15.55 -1.42
N ASP A 28 6.28 -15.20 -0.57
CA ASP A 28 6.51 -15.87 0.71
C ASP A 28 6.79 -14.90 1.87
N LEU A 29 6.56 -13.60 1.65
CA LEU A 29 6.72 -12.55 2.65
C LEU A 29 5.50 -11.63 2.66
N ILE A 30 5.09 -11.20 3.85
CA ILE A 30 4.17 -10.08 4.03
C ILE A 30 4.95 -8.95 4.73
N VAL A 31 4.92 -7.76 4.15
CA VAL A 31 5.50 -6.55 4.75
C VAL A 31 4.38 -5.64 5.19
N ILE A 32 4.33 -5.36 6.48
CA ILE A 32 3.36 -4.45 7.07
C ILE A 32 4.00 -3.08 7.22
N HIS A 33 3.33 -2.07 6.69
CA HIS A 33 3.68 -0.66 6.82
C HIS A 33 2.60 0.07 7.60
N CYS A 34 2.88 1.30 8.01
CA CYS A 34 1.86 2.25 8.45
C CYS A 34 1.92 3.51 7.60
N ILE A 35 0.78 4.09 7.35
CA ILE A 35 0.65 5.30 6.53
C ILE A 35 -0.45 6.21 7.06
N SER A 36 -0.18 7.51 7.04
CA SER A 36 -1.20 8.54 7.21
C SER A 36 -0.87 9.74 6.33
N LEU A 37 -1.88 10.32 5.70
CA LEU A 37 -1.74 11.51 4.85
C LEU A 37 -2.87 12.51 5.10
N PRO A 38 -2.53 13.76 5.51
CA PRO A 38 -1.22 14.20 6.01
C PRO A 38 -0.76 13.40 7.24
N ALA A 39 0.52 13.50 7.60
CA ALA A 39 1.08 12.74 8.72
C ALA A 39 0.26 12.94 10.02
N GLY A 40 -0.17 11.83 10.62
CA GLY A 40 -1.00 11.82 11.83
C GLY A 40 -2.49 12.11 11.62
N HIS A 41 -2.93 12.35 10.39
CA HIS A 41 -4.33 12.55 10.02
C HIS A 41 -4.90 11.30 9.37
N PHE A 42 -6.12 10.92 9.76
CA PHE A 42 -6.79 9.71 9.28
C PHE A 42 -8.07 10.07 8.52
N GLY A 43 -8.54 9.14 7.71
CA GLY A 43 -9.69 9.35 6.85
C GLY A 43 -9.31 10.07 5.54
N GLY A 44 -10.33 10.43 4.75
CA GLY A 44 -10.15 11.05 3.44
C GLY A 44 -9.56 10.10 2.41
N ASP A 45 -9.20 10.66 1.24
CA ASP A 45 -8.81 9.88 0.06
C ASP A 45 -7.35 10.07 -0.35
N PHE A 46 -6.55 10.77 0.43
CA PHE A 46 -5.19 11.15 0.01
C PHE A 46 -4.26 9.97 -0.19
N ILE A 47 -4.38 8.89 0.61
CA ILE A 47 -3.57 7.68 0.43
C ILE A 47 -3.95 7.01 -0.91
N ARG A 48 -5.24 6.86 -1.19
CA ARG A 48 -5.73 6.35 -2.47
C ARG A 48 -5.24 7.20 -3.64
N GLU A 49 -5.33 8.53 -3.52
CA GLU A 49 -4.87 9.47 -4.54
C GLU A 49 -3.35 9.34 -4.77
N LEU A 50 -2.56 9.16 -3.72
CA LEU A 50 -1.12 8.92 -3.85
C LEU A 50 -0.84 7.64 -4.64
N PHE A 51 -1.45 6.53 -4.27
CA PHE A 51 -1.23 5.24 -4.93
C PHE A 51 -1.75 5.19 -6.37
N CYS A 52 -2.75 6.01 -6.69
CA CYS A 52 -3.32 6.13 -8.03
C CYS A 52 -2.76 7.31 -8.83
N ASN A 53 -1.69 7.97 -8.36
CA ASN A 53 -1.05 9.12 -9.01
C ASN A 53 -2.00 10.31 -9.26
N GLN A 54 -2.95 10.53 -8.36
CA GLN A 54 -3.99 11.55 -8.47
C GLN A 54 -3.89 12.62 -7.38
N ILE A 55 -2.87 12.57 -6.50
CA ILE A 55 -2.74 13.49 -5.39
C ILE A 55 -2.49 14.93 -5.89
N ASP A 56 -3.26 15.86 -5.37
CA ASP A 56 -3.02 17.29 -5.56
C ASP A 56 -2.06 17.80 -4.47
N HIS A 57 -0.81 18.02 -4.85
CA HIS A 57 0.25 18.45 -3.94
C HIS A 57 0.00 19.84 -3.31
N ALA A 58 -0.89 20.66 -3.90
CA ALA A 58 -1.25 21.95 -3.36
C ALA A 58 -2.21 21.88 -2.15
N ARG A 59 -2.80 20.71 -1.90
CA ARG A 59 -3.79 20.52 -0.81
C ARG A 59 -3.18 20.54 0.59
N HIS A 60 -1.89 20.20 0.72
CA HIS A 60 -1.18 20.23 2.00
C HIS A 60 0.33 20.38 1.79
N THR A 61 1.01 21.09 2.69
CA THR A 61 2.47 21.31 2.61
C THR A 61 3.28 20.02 2.72
N ASP A 62 2.81 19.04 3.49
CA ASP A 62 3.46 17.73 3.61
C ASP A 62 3.53 16.99 2.27
N PHE A 63 2.67 17.32 1.31
CA PHE A 63 2.62 16.64 0.01
C PHE A 63 3.72 17.06 -0.95
N ASP A 64 4.46 18.13 -0.67
CA ASP A 64 5.60 18.54 -1.50
C ASP A 64 6.68 17.46 -1.57
N SER A 65 6.92 16.74 -0.48
CA SER A 65 7.88 15.63 -0.44
C SER A 65 7.45 14.41 -1.26
N LEU A 66 6.18 14.35 -1.64
CA LEU A 66 5.61 13.24 -2.41
C LEU A 66 5.68 13.46 -3.93
N ARG A 67 6.13 14.63 -4.37
CA ARG A 67 6.24 14.95 -5.80
C ARG A 67 7.15 13.98 -6.52
N GLY A 68 6.65 13.42 -7.63
CA GLY A 68 7.38 12.41 -8.42
C GLY A 68 7.47 11.03 -7.78
N MET A 69 6.93 10.85 -6.59
CA MET A 69 6.90 9.54 -5.93
C MET A 69 5.87 8.63 -6.59
N ARG A 70 6.32 7.45 -6.99
CA ARG A 70 5.46 6.40 -7.55
C ARG A 70 5.53 5.17 -6.67
N VAL A 71 4.53 5.05 -5.81
CA VAL A 71 4.43 3.98 -4.82
C VAL A 71 3.02 3.39 -4.80
N SER A 72 2.92 2.18 -4.32
CA SER A 72 1.65 1.50 -4.09
C SER A 72 1.81 0.45 -3.00
N SER A 73 0.70 -0.11 -2.55
CA SER A 73 0.67 -1.36 -1.80
C SER A 73 -0.38 -2.28 -2.42
N HIS A 74 -0.38 -3.54 -2.01
CA HIS A 74 -1.47 -4.43 -2.42
C HIS A 74 -2.75 -4.05 -1.70
N LEU A 75 -2.67 -3.86 -0.38
CA LEU A 75 -3.81 -3.50 0.45
C LEU A 75 -3.53 -2.27 1.30
N LEU A 76 -4.59 -1.50 1.55
CA LEU A 76 -4.69 -0.54 2.63
C LEU A 76 -5.83 -0.96 3.55
N ILE A 77 -5.56 -1.10 4.83
CA ILE A 77 -6.58 -1.35 5.86
C ILE A 77 -6.79 -0.06 6.64
N ARG A 78 -7.98 0.51 6.48
CA ARG A 78 -8.37 1.78 7.10
C ARG A 78 -8.61 1.62 8.60
N ARG A 79 -8.61 2.74 9.34
CA ARG A 79 -8.95 2.76 10.78
C ARG A 79 -10.31 2.13 11.09
N THR A 80 -11.22 2.14 10.15
CA THR A 80 -12.55 1.54 10.24
C THR A 80 -12.59 0.04 9.99
N GLY A 81 -11.47 -0.57 9.58
CA GLY A 81 -11.40 -1.94 9.09
C GLY A 81 -11.77 -2.09 7.60
N GLN A 82 -12.14 -0.99 6.92
CA GLN A 82 -12.35 -1.04 5.48
C GLN A 82 -11.06 -1.42 4.76
N ILE A 83 -11.15 -2.35 3.83
CA ILE A 83 -10.02 -2.80 3.02
C ILE A 83 -10.14 -2.20 1.62
N GLN A 84 -9.06 -1.57 1.18
CA GLN A 84 -8.90 -1.10 -0.20
C GLN A 84 -7.77 -1.88 -0.85
N GLN A 85 -7.95 -2.33 -2.10
CA GLN A 85 -6.93 -3.05 -2.85
C GLN A 85 -6.53 -2.26 -4.08
N PHE A 86 -5.21 -2.10 -4.26
CA PHE A 86 -4.62 -1.30 -5.34
C PHE A 86 -3.90 -2.14 -6.39
N VAL A 87 -3.33 -3.27 -5.98
CA VAL A 87 -2.55 -4.15 -6.86
C VAL A 87 -3.02 -5.59 -6.64
N PRO A 88 -3.30 -6.35 -7.70
CA PRO A 88 -3.58 -7.78 -7.58
C PRO A 88 -2.39 -8.53 -6.99
N PHE A 89 -2.63 -9.57 -6.21
CA PHE A 89 -1.57 -10.27 -5.46
C PHE A 89 -0.52 -10.95 -6.35
N HIS A 90 -0.88 -11.32 -7.57
CA HIS A 90 0.06 -11.89 -8.54
C HIS A 90 0.99 -10.87 -9.17
N GLN A 91 0.69 -9.57 -9.04
CA GLN A 91 1.55 -8.48 -9.50
C GLN A 91 2.42 -7.95 -8.36
N ARG A 92 3.50 -7.25 -8.73
CA ARG A 92 4.43 -6.62 -7.81
C ARG A 92 4.00 -5.18 -7.52
N ALA A 93 3.61 -4.88 -6.27
CA ALA A 93 3.41 -3.52 -5.81
C ALA A 93 4.75 -2.87 -5.44
N TRP A 94 4.80 -1.55 -5.46
CA TRP A 94 6.01 -0.76 -5.18
C TRP A 94 5.93 -0.15 -3.78
N HIS A 95 6.21 -0.97 -2.74
CA HIS A 95 6.02 -0.57 -1.34
C HIS A 95 7.27 -0.61 -0.47
N ALA A 96 8.31 -1.38 -0.86
CA ALA A 96 9.46 -1.65 0.00
C ALA A 96 10.74 -0.95 -0.48
N GLY A 97 10.73 -0.34 -1.67
CA GLY A 97 11.89 0.36 -2.22
C GLY A 97 13.14 -0.52 -2.27
N GLN A 98 14.30 0.08 -1.96
CA GLN A 98 15.54 -0.63 -1.78
C GLN A 98 15.49 -1.36 -0.43
N SER A 99 15.47 -2.68 -0.44
CA SER A 99 15.16 -3.50 0.73
C SER A 99 15.91 -4.82 0.72
N PHE A 100 16.02 -5.42 1.91
CA PHE A 100 16.70 -6.70 2.11
C PHE A 100 16.02 -7.47 3.24
N PHE A 101 15.73 -8.73 3.02
CA PHE A 101 15.20 -9.64 4.04
C PHE A 101 15.54 -11.10 3.72
N GLY A 102 15.96 -11.84 4.74
CA GLY A 102 16.21 -13.28 4.60
C GLY A 102 17.26 -13.64 3.53
N GLY A 103 18.30 -12.83 3.36
CA GLY A 103 19.35 -13.04 2.36
C GLY A 103 18.96 -12.60 0.95
N ARG A 104 17.81 -11.95 0.76
CA ARG A 104 17.31 -11.51 -0.56
C ARG A 104 17.12 -10.00 -0.61
N ASN A 105 17.53 -9.40 -1.73
CA ASN A 105 17.28 -7.99 -2.04
C ASN A 105 15.91 -7.81 -2.73
N ASN A 106 15.44 -6.57 -2.79
CA ASN A 106 14.23 -6.18 -3.52
C ASN A 106 12.99 -6.92 -3.03
N CYS A 107 12.59 -6.66 -1.79
CA CYS A 107 11.46 -7.36 -1.15
C CYS A 107 10.14 -7.23 -1.92
N ASN A 108 9.96 -6.19 -2.76
CA ASN A 108 8.81 -6.11 -3.67
C ASN A 108 8.67 -7.37 -4.54
N ASP A 109 9.77 -8.02 -4.91
CA ASP A 109 9.75 -9.15 -5.84
C ASP A 109 9.01 -10.37 -5.28
N PHE A 110 9.07 -10.58 -3.95
CA PHE A 110 8.56 -11.78 -3.29
C PHE A 110 7.62 -11.52 -2.12
N SER A 111 7.10 -10.29 -1.99
CA SER A 111 6.24 -9.91 -0.86
C SER A 111 4.88 -9.37 -1.29
N LEU A 112 3.94 -9.42 -0.35
CA LEU A 112 2.75 -8.58 -0.35
C LEU A 112 2.99 -7.40 0.58
N GLY A 113 2.72 -6.17 0.12
CA GLY A 113 2.72 -4.98 0.95
C GLY A 113 1.32 -4.68 1.45
N ILE A 114 1.18 -4.52 2.76
CA ILE A 114 -0.06 -4.12 3.40
C ILE A 114 0.21 -2.86 4.21
N GLU A 115 -0.54 -1.81 3.93
CA GLU A 115 -0.52 -0.57 4.69
C GLU A 115 -1.64 -0.57 5.71
N LEU A 116 -1.32 -0.28 6.96
CA LEU A 116 -2.29 0.04 8.00
C LEU A 116 -2.38 1.55 8.14
N GLU A 117 -3.59 2.12 8.01
CA GLU A 117 -3.78 3.54 8.26
C GLU A 117 -3.48 3.85 9.72
N GLY A 118 -2.42 4.60 9.97
CA GLY A 118 -1.94 4.86 11.32
C GLY A 118 -0.57 5.54 11.33
N THR A 119 0.04 5.56 12.50
CA THR A 119 1.39 6.10 12.72
C THR A 119 2.26 5.06 13.42
N ASP A 120 3.57 5.20 13.31
CA ASP A 120 4.55 4.33 13.93
C ASP A 120 4.59 4.40 15.46
N THR A 121 4.05 5.49 16.03
CA THR A 121 4.01 5.73 17.49
C THR A 121 2.60 5.64 18.08
N GLY A 122 1.57 5.55 17.24
CA GLY A 122 0.18 5.50 17.64
C GLY A 122 -0.33 4.07 17.84
N GLN A 123 -1.51 3.97 18.45
CA GLN A 123 -2.22 2.70 18.55
C GLN A 123 -3.08 2.45 17.31
N PHE A 124 -3.10 1.22 16.85
CA PHE A 124 -4.02 0.77 15.81
C PHE A 124 -5.35 0.35 16.42
N ASN A 125 -6.41 0.37 15.64
CA ASN A 125 -7.71 -0.11 16.08
C ASN A 125 -7.77 -1.64 15.98
N GLU A 126 -8.46 -2.29 16.92
CA GLU A 126 -8.58 -3.76 16.95
C GLU A 126 -9.19 -4.33 15.66
N ILE A 127 -10.00 -3.54 14.95
CA ILE A 127 -10.64 -3.98 13.71
C ILE A 127 -9.67 -3.99 12.52
N GLN A 128 -8.52 -3.35 12.64
CA GLN A 128 -7.50 -3.40 11.60
C GLN A 128 -6.73 -4.72 11.63
#